data_6bab2dc1180b8860942ddf846bb63bf5
#
_entry.id   6bab2dc1180b8860942ddf846bb63bf5
#
_cell.length_a   1.000
_cell.length_b   1.000
_cell.length_c   1.000
_cell.angle_alpha   90.00
_cell.angle_beta   90.00
_cell.angle_gamma   90.00
#
_symmetry.space_group_name_H-M   'P 1'
#
loop_
_entity.id
_entity.type
_entity.pdbx_description
1 polymer ?
#
loop_
_entity_poly.entity_id
_entity_poly.type
_entity_poly.pdbx_seq_one_letter_code
_entity_poly.pdbx_strand_id
1 'polypeptide(L)'
;MASHDLITPNGGTLVNRMVKGADADALRAEAASLPTITLSDKQACDLEMIAIGAFSPLTGFVGPEDFRSICTSMRTADGTPWPIPITLAVEDEVKATLEVGGRAAMVHSDGTLMGVIDIESLYEHDTALELPSVFRTEDEAHPGVQAVLEEGHWLVGGPIHVLTVTPEHEPGEQFTEHRLAPADTRAAFAERGWKTVAAFQTRNPIHRAHEYLCKCSQEICDGLLIHPLVGETKPGDIPADVRMQCYETIIEHYFVADRTMLTVMPAAMRYAGPREAVLHALVRQNYGVTHFIVGRDHAGVGDYYGTYDAQNIFDEFEDGEIGVTPLKFEHAAWSNKAQGMVSSKTFPKIQGDQIFLSGTKVRELLDEGQRPPAEFSRPEVADVLIEWATAEAAATA
;
A
#
# COMPACT_ATOMS: atom_id res chain seq x y z
N MET A 1 -5.05 33.02 -11.34
CA MET A 1 -4.19 31.82 -11.40
C MET A 1 -5.09 30.73 -11.93
N ALA A 2 -4.74 30.08 -13.03
CA ALA A 2 -5.51 28.94 -13.51
C ALA A 2 -5.42 27.84 -12.43
N SER A 3 -6.56 27.29 -11.99
CA SER A 3 -6.59 26.11 -11.15
C SER A 3 -5.84 24.99 -11.88
N HIS A 4 -4.74 24.55 -11.33
CA HIS A 4 -4.12 23.29 -11.79
C HIS A 4 -5.05 22.18 -11.30
N ASP A 5 -5.97 21.76 -12.16
CA ASP A 5 -6.87 20.67 -11.84
C ASP A 5 -6.05 19.36 -11.87
N LEU A 6 -5.59 18.96 -10.67
CA LEU A 6 -5.08 17.61 -10.47
C LEU A 6 -6.21 16.59 -10.65
N ILE A 7 -5.85 15.35 -10.93
CA ILE A 7 -6.81 14.25 -11.01
C ILE A 7 -7.78 14.26 -9.80
N THR A 8 -9.07 14.08 -10.08
CA THR A 8 -10.10 14.01 -9.03
C THR A 8 -9.86 12.80 -8.13
N PRO A 9 -9.98 12.91 -6.80
CA PRO A 9 -9.92 11.77 -5.90
C PRO A 9 -10.99 10.71 -6.23
N ASN A 10 -10.75 9.46 -5.86
CA ASN A 10 -11.78 8.43 -5.96
C ASN A 10 -13.02 8.82 -5.14
N GLY A 11 -14.21 8.68 -5.70
CA GLY A 11 -15.45 9.17 -5.09
C GLY A 11 -15.61 10.70 -5.07
N GLY A 12 -14.74 11.46 -5.75
CA GLY A 12 -14.88 12.89 -6.01
C GLY A 12 -14.19 13.82 -5.00
N THR A 13 -14.07 13.43 -3.73
CA THR A 13 -13.48 14.27 -2.68
C THR A 13 -12.59 13.46 -1.73
N LEU A 14 -11.55 14.12 -1.19
CA LEU A 14 -10.77 13.52 -0.11
C LEU A 14 -11.56 13.55 1.20
N VAL A 15 -11.67 12.40 1.83
CA VAL A 15 -12.21 12.24 3.18
C VAL A 15 -11.10 12.56 4.18
N ASN A 16 -11.43 13.31 5.26
CA ASN A 16 -10.54 13.53 6.40
C ASN A 16 -11.30 13.21 7.68
N ARG A 17 -10.83 12.25 8.44
CA ARG A 17 -11.47 11.79 9.68
C ARG A 17 -10.68 12.18 10.94
N MET A 18 -9.63 12.99 10.80
CA MET A 18 -8.84 13.50 11.92
C MET A 18 -9.61 14.56 12.71
N VAL A 19 -9.79 14.33 13.98
CA VAL A 19 -10.41 15.28 14.93
C VAL A 19 -9.33 16.09 15.63
N LYS A 20 -9.52 17.41 15.74
CA LYS A 20 -8.51 18.35 16.29
C LYS A 20 -9.10 19.33 17.30
N GLY A 21 -8.23 19.92 18.11
CA GLY A 21 -8.61 20.98 19.05
C GLY A 21 -9.62 20.52 20.12
N ALA A 22 -10.58 21.37 20.46
CA ALA A 22 -11.57 21.11 21.52
C ALA A 22 -12.42 19.86 21.26
N ASP A 23 -12.71 19.54 20.00
CA ASP A 23 -13.48 18.34 19.64
C ASP A 23 -12.65 17.07 19.94
N ALA A 24 -11.33 17.11 19.77
CA ALA A 24 -10.47 16.00 20.13
C ALA A 24 -10.41 15.80 21.65
N ASP A 25 -10.38 16.87 22.44
CA ASP A 25 -10.39 16.78 23.90
C ASP A 25 -11.73 16.21 24.41
N ALA A 26 -12.84 16.64 23.82
CA ALA A 26 -14.16 16.09 24.12
C ALA A 26 -14.25 14.59 23.77
N LEU A 27 -13.73 14.20 22.60
CA LEU A 27 -13.73 12.83 22.15
C LEU A 27 -12.86 11.91 23.03
N ARG A 28 -11.69 12.38 23.52
CA ARG A 28 -10.86 11.65 24.48
C ARG A 28 -11.58 11.43 25.81
N ALA A 29 -12.27 12.47 26.30
CA ALA A 29 -13.03 12.36 27.54
C ALA A 29 -14.19 11.36 27.43
N GLU A 30 -14.88 11.34 26.30
CA GLU A 30 -15.96 10.39 26.00
C GLU A 30 -15.42 8.96 25.88
N ALA A 31 -14.33 8.75 25.14
CA ALA A 31 -13.74 7.45 24.88
C ALA A 31 -13.41 6.67 26.16
N ALA A 32 -13.07 7.36 27.25
CA ALA A 32 -12.77 6.74 28.55
C ALA A 32 -13.94 5.94 29.15
N SER A 33 -15.17 6.16 28.69
CA SER A 33 -16.39 5.48 29.16
C SER A 33 -16.99 4.52 28.14
N LEU A 34 -16.42 4.43 26.94
CA LEU A 34 -16.92 3.58 25.88
C LEU A 34 -16.36 2.14 25.98
N PRO A 35 -17.08 1.14 25.44
CA PRO A 35 -16.48 -0.15 25.19
C PRO A 35 -15.27 -0.01 24.27
N THR A 36 -14.28 -0.89 24.44
CA THR A 36 -13.00 -0.82 23.75
C THR A 36 -12.87 -1.92 22.70
N ILE A 37 -12.42 -1.53 21.51
CA ILE A 37 -11.95 -2.43 20.45
C ILE A 37 -10.43 -2.27 20.38
N THR A 38 -9.69 -3.36 20.65
CA THR A 38 -8.24 -3.38 20.46
C THR A 38 -7.94 -3.68 18.99
N LEU A 39 -7.22 -2.77 18.34
CA LEU A 39 -6.85 -2.90 16.94
C LEU A 39 -5.61 -3.78 16.78
N SER A 40 -5.61 -4.64 15.77
CA SER A 40 -4.39 -5.24 15.22
C SER A 40 -3.58 -4.19 14.46
N ASP A 41 -2.30 -4.47 14.17
CA ASP A 41 -1.44 -3.58 13.39
C ASP A 41 -2.01 -3.30 12.00
N LYS A 42 -2.60 -4.32 11.34
CA LYS A 42 -3.33 -4.15 10.06
C LYS A 42 -4.51 -3.19 10.21
N GLN A 43 -5.33 -3.37 11.25
CA GLN A 43 -6.51 -2.51 11.49
C GLN A 43 -6.11 -1.07 11.85
N ALA A 44 -4.98 -0.89 12.54
CA ALA A 44 -4.42 0.43 12.83
C ALA A 44 -3.92 1.11 11.54
N CYS A 45 -3.24 0.38 10.64
CA CYS A 45 -2.89 0.87 9.32
C CYS A 45 -4.14 1.29 8.51
N ASP A 46 -5.19 0.48 8.53
CA ASP A 46 -6.44 0.78 7.82
C ASP A 46 -7.13 2.02 8.39
N LEU A 47 -7.17 2.15 9.72
CA LEU A 47 -7.67 3.35 10.39
C LEU A 47 -6.90 4.60 9.94
N GLU A 48 -5.57 4.54 9.89
CA GLU A 48 -4.75 5.65 9.40
C GLU A 48 -5.08 6.00 7.96
N MET A 49 -5.11 5.01 7.07
CA MET A 49 -5.39 5.23 5.65
C MET A 49 -6.77 5.87 5.40
N ILE A 50 -7.79 5.50 6.19
CA ILE A 50 -9.10 6.17 6.16
C ILE A 50 -8.97 7.59 6.70
N ALA A 51 -8.30 7.76 7.85
CA ALA A 51 -8.21 9.03 8.56
C ALA A 51 -7.59 10.15 7.73
N ILE A 52 -6.50 9.85 7.02
CA ILE A 52 -5.76 10.81 6.19
C ILE A 52 -6.36 11.01 4.79
N GLY A 53 -7.39 10.24 4.43
CA GLY A 53 -8.06 10.31 3.14
C GLY A 53 -7.44 9.46 2.04
N ALA A 54 -6.45 8.63 2.37
CA ALA A 54 -5.83 7.71 1.41
C ALA A 54 -6.81 6.63 0.92
N PHE A 55 -7.76 6.23 1.78
CA PHE A 55 -8.86 5.31 1.44
C PHE A 55 -10.17 6.02 1.08
N SER A 56 -10.13 7.29 0.63
CA SER A 56 -11.33 7.93 0.09
C SER A 56 -11.96 7.09 -1.02
N PRO A 57 -13.29 6.92 -1.06
CA PRO A 57 -14.29 7.70 -0.33
C PRO A 57 -14.68 7.15 1.06
N LEU A 58 -14.05 6.10 1.57
CA LEU A 58 -14.43 5.48 2.82
C LEU A 58 -14.34 6.48 3.99
N THR A 59 -15.39 6.52 4.81
CA THR A 59 -15.47 7.35 6.03
C THR A 59 -15.19 6.53 7.30
N GLY A 60 -15.07 5.21 7.16
CA GLY A 60 -14.86 4.26 8.24
C GLY A 60 -14.79 2.84 7.70
N PHE A 61 -15.01 1.88 8.57
CA PHE A 61 -15.04 0.47 8.19
C PHE A 61 -16.38 0.11 7.54
N VAL A 62 -16.32 -0.76 6.52
CA VAL A 62 -17.46 -1.03 5.64
C VAL A 62 -18.59 -1.77 6.37
N GLY A 63 -19.82 -1.43 6.04
CA GLY A 63 -21.03 -2.15 6.46
C GLY A 63 -21.34 -3.35 5.54
N PRO A 64 -22.39 -4.14 5.87
CA PRO A 64 -22.66 -5.40 5.19
C PRO A 64 -23.03 -5.24 3.70
N GLU A 65 -23.64 -4.11 3.31
CA GLU A 65 -23.99 -3.85 1.91
C GLU A 65 -22.75 -3.58 1.08
N ASP A 66 -21.85 -2.69 1.56
CA ASP A 66 -20.57 -2.40 0.91
C ASP A 66 -19.68 -3.64 0.89
N PHE A 67 -19.56 -4.37 2.01
CA PHE A 67 -18.80 -5.61 2.07
C PHE A 67 -19.19 -6.57 0.95
N ARG A 68 -20.49 -6.85 0.82
CA ARG A 68 -20.99 -7.75 -0.22
C ARG A 68 -20.77 -7.22 -1.63
N SER A 69 -21.05 -5.94 -1.85
CA SER A 69 -20.86 -5.29 -3.15
C SER A 69 -19.40 -5.30 -3.58
N ILE A 70 -18.49 -4.96 -2.67
CA ILE A 70 -17.04 -4.97 -2.92
C ILE A 70 -16.56 -6.38 -3.26
N CYS A 71 -16.95 -7.39 -2.48
CA CYS A 71 -16.57 -8.77 -2.76
C CYS A 71 -17.05 -9.23 -4.14
N THR A 72 -18.29 -8.89 -4.53
CA THR A 72 -18.90 -9.41 -5.75
C THR A 72 -18.61 -8.59 -7.00
N SER A 73 -18.40 -7.28 -6.89
CA SER A 73 -18.32 -6.37 -8.04
C SER A 73 -17.10 -5.45 -8.05
N MET A 74 -16.25 -5.46 -7.01
CA MET A 74 -15.16 -4.49 -6.81
C MET A 74 -15.65 -3.03 -6.78
N ARG A 75 -16.84 -2.81 -6.23
CA ARG A 75 -17.46 -1.49 -6.06
C ARG A 75 -18.19 -1.43 -4.74
N THR A 76 -18.23 -0.26 -4.14
CA THR A 76 -19.14 0.03 -3.02
C THR A 76 -20.59 -0.08 -3.45
N ALA A 77 -21.52 -0.10 -2.53
CA ALA A 77 -22.95 -0.23 -2.81
C ALA A 77 -23.52 0.92 -3.67
N ASP A 78 -22.90 2.09 -3.63
CA ASP A 78 -23.22 3.25 -4.48
C ASP A 78 -22.58 3.20 -5.88
N GLY A 79 -21.78 2.15 -6.17
CA GLY A 79 -21.15 1.92 -7.46
C GLY A 79 -19.73 2.53 -7.60
N THR A 80 -19.17 3.14 -6.57
CA THR A 80 -17.80 3.67 -6.63
C THR A 80 -16.77 2.53 -6.66
N PRO A 81 -15.77 2.53 -7.55
CA PRO A 81 -14.73 1.51 -7.61
C PRO A 81 -14.00 1.35 -6.28
N TRP A 82 -14.03 0.11 -5.75
CA TRP A 82 -13.32 -0.25 -4.52
C TRP A 82 -13.14 -1.78 -4.46
N PRO A 83 -11.92 -2.33 -4.59
CA PRO A 83 -11.71 -3.75 -4.90
C PRO A 83 -11.64 -4.69 -3.71
N ILE A 84 -11.35 -4.18 -2.50
CA ILE A 84 -11.11 -4.99 -1.28
C ILE A 84 -11.87 -4.36 -0.12
N PRO A 85 -12.66 -5.12 0.66
CA PRO A 85 -13.35 -4.58 1.82
C PRO A 85 -12.35 -4.16 2.90
N ILE A 86 -12.59 -3.02 3.54
CA ILE A 86 -11.81 -2.54 4.68
C ILE A 86 -12.64 -2.77 5.93
N THR A 87 -12.27 -3.80 6.68
CA THR A 87 -13.07 -4.40 7.76
C THR A 87 -12.46 -4.15 9.14
N LEU A 88 -13.31 -4.04 10.14
CA LEU A 88 -12.94 -4.05 11.56
C LEU A 88 -13.51 -5.31 12.19
N ALA A 89 -12.69 -6.35 12.26
CA ALA A 89 -13.07 -7.62 12.85
C ALA A 89 -12.87 -7.62 14.36
N VAL A 90 -13.80 -8.26 15.07
CA VAL A 90 -13.76 -8.42 16.52
C VAL A 90 -14.19 -9.82 16.93
N GLU A 91 -13.71 -10.28 18.09
CA GLU A 91 -14.08 -11.56 18.70
C GLU A 91 -15.45 -11.48 19.41
N ASP A 92 -16.01 -12.65 19.72
CA ASP A 92 -17.32 -12.80 20.35
C ASP A 92 -17.44 -12.00 21.66
N GLU A 93 -16.40 -12.00 22.48
CA GLU A 93 -16.36 -11.30 23.77
C GLU A 93 -16.45 -9.78 23.60
N VAL A 94 -15.74 -9.23 22.62
CA VAL A 94 -15.76 -7.82 22.31
C VAL A 94 -17.12 -7.44 21.71
N LYS A 95 -17.60 -8.23 20.73
CA LYS A 95 -18.92 -8.04 20.11
C LYS A 95 -20.06 -8.01 21.13
N ALA A 96 -20.00 -8.82 22.19
CA ALA A 96 -21.01 -8.84 23.24
C ALA A 96 -21.11 -7.51 24.03
N THR A 97 -20.10 -6.66 23.98
CA THR A 97 -20.06 -5.33 24.62
C THR A 97 -20.52 -4.20 23.71
N LEU A 98 -20.71 -4.48 22.41
CA LEU A 98 -21.03 -3.50 21.39
C LEU A 98 -22.52 -3.51 21.06
N GLU A 99 -23.06 -2.32 20.72
CA GLU A 99 -24.45 -2.14 20.34
C GLU A 99 -24.56 -1.25 19.09
N VAL A 100 -25.41 -1.63 18.13
CA VAL A 100 -25.73 -0.80 16.95
C VAL A 100 -26.40 0.50 17.40
N GLY A 101 -25.93 1.62 16.88
CA GLY A 101 -26.30 2.97 17.30
C GLY A 101 -25.47 3.50 18.48
N GLY A 102 -24.60 2.66 19.04
CA GLY A 102 -23.61 3.05 20.05
C GLY A 102 -22.28 3.49 19.44
N ARG A 103 -21.28 3.65 20.31
CA ARG A 103 -19.90 4.02 19.97
C ARG A 103 -18.91 3.10 20.67
N ALA A 104 -17.72 2.94 20.12
CA ALA A 104 -16.62 2.23 20.75
C ALA A 104 -15.30 2.98 20.58
N ALA A 105 -14.44 2.92 21.61
CA ALA A 105 -13.08 3.40 21.55
C ALA A 105 -12.20 2.40 20.79
N MET A 106 -11.40 2.87 19.85
CA MET A 106 -10.42 2.08 19.11
C MET A 106 -9.03 2.34 19.72
N VAL A 107 -8.43 1.31 20.26
CA VAL A 107 -7.17 1.38 21.01
C VAL A 107 -6.16 0.44 20.37
N HIS A 108 -4.96 0.91 20.08
CA HIS A 108 -3.87 0.10 19.61
C HIS A 108 -3.39 -0.88 20.70
N SER A 109 -2.71 -1.96 20.32
CA SER A 109 -2.21 -2.99 21.25
C SER A 109 -1.25 -2.46 22.33
N ASP A 110 -0.59 -1.33 22.09
CA ASP A 110 0.28 -0.63 23.05
C ASP A 110 -0.48 0.23 24.08
N GLY A 111 -1.81 0.34 23.95
CA GLY A 111 -2.67 1.15 24.79
C GLY A 111 -2.97 2.55 24.26
N THR A 112 -2.44 2.94 23.12
CA THR A 112 -2.70 4.24 22.49
C THR A 112 -4.16 4.35 22.03
N LEU A 113 -4.91 5.33 22.52
CA LEU A 113 -6.26 5.65 22.04
C LEU A 113 -6.16 6.29 20.65
N MET A 114 -6.51 5.55 19.61
CA MET A 114 -6.42 6.03 18.23
C MET A 114 -7.66 6.80 17.79
N GLY A 115 -8.84 6.43 18.25
CA GLY A 115 -10.08 7.10 17.84
C GLY A 115 -11.34 6.44 18.40
N VAL A 116 -12.47 6.79 17.80
CA VAL A 116 -13.80 6.27 18.14
C VAL A 116 -14.53 5.92 16.85
N ILE A 117 -15.26 4.81 16.84
CA ILE A 117 -16.18 4.42 15.77
C ILE A 117 -17.62 4.63 16.20
N ASP A 118 -18.47 5.18 15.32
CA ASP A 118 -19.90 5.14 15.43
C ASP A 118 -20.39 3.81 14.87
N ILE A 119 -21.03 2.95 15.69
CA ILE A 119 -21.40 1.59 15.28
C ILE A 119 -22.72 1.64 14.52
N GLU A 120 -22.64 1.57 13.19
CA GLU A 120 -23.83 1.53 12.33
C GLU A 120 -24.29 0.10 12.03
N SER A 121 -23.36 -0.88 12.09
CA SER A 121 -23.67 -2.28 11.86
C SER A 121 -22.75 -3.23 12.64
N LEU A 122 -23.31 -4.37 13.02
CA LEU A 122 -22.62 -5.53 13.57
C LEU A 122 -23.10 -6.75 12.80
N TYR A 123 -22.19 -7.45 12.09
CA TYR A 123 -22.58 -8.57 11.23
C TYR A 123 -21.51 -9.66 11.22
N GLU A 124 -21.91 -10.88 10.84
CA GLU A 124 -20.99 -12.01 10.73
C GLU A 124 -20.05 -11.82 9.54
N HIS A 125 -18.78 -12.17 9.71
CA HIS A 125 -17.77 -12.15 8.67
C HIS A 125 -18.01 -13.29 7.67
N ASP A 126 -18.48 -12.97 6.48
CA ASP A 126 -18.69 -13.93 5.39
C ASP A 126 -17.39 -14.24 4.66
N THR A 127 -16.51 -15.00 5.32
CA THR A 127 -15.22 -15.41 4.76
C THR A 127 -15.37 -16.29 3.53
N ALA A 128 -16.46 -17.08 3.45
CA ALA A 128 -16.77 -17.92 2.28
C ALA A 128 -17.04 -17.07 1.01
N LEU A 129 -17.53 -15.84 1.18
CA LEU A 129 -17.67 -14.88 0.09
C LEU A 129 -16.35 -14.14 -0.17
N GLU A 130 -15.66 -13.67 0.88
CA GLU A 130 -14.48 -12.82 0.76
C GLU A 130 -13.28 -13.56 0.15
N LEU A 131 -12.92 -14.73 0.68
CA LEU A 131 -11.69 -15.42 0.30
C LEU A 131 -11.60 -15.70 -1.21
N PRO A 132 -12.58 -16.39 -1.85
CA PRO A 132 -12.50 -16.66 -3.28
C PRO A 132 -12.65 -15.39 -4.13
N SER A 133 -13.37 -14.38 -3.63
CA SER A 133 -13.57 -13.13 -4.37
C SER A 133 -12.32 -12.25 -4.35
N VAL A 134 -11.68 -12.06 -3.19
CA VAL A 134 -10.55 -11.14 -3.02
C VAL A 134 -9.23 -11.81 -3.38
N PHE A 135 -8.99 -13.03 -2.90
CA PHE A 135 -7.71 -13.74 -3.06
C PHE A 135 -7.72 -14.77 -4.18
N ARG A 136 -8.88 -15.07 -4.78
CA ARG A 136 -9.05 -16.13 -5.80
C ARG A 136 -8.67 -17.53 -5.31
N THR A 137 -8.54 -17.72 -4.00
CA THR A 137 -8.19 -18.97 -3.33
C THR A 137 -8.73 -18.98 -1.91
N GLU A 138 -8.91 -20.18 -1.37
CA GLU A 138 -9.24 -20.44 0.04
C GLU A 138 -8.08 -21.17 0.74
N ASP A 139 -6.93 -21.30 0.08
CA ASP A 139 -5.76 -22.00 0.60
C ASP A 139 -5.16 -21.25 1.80
N GLU A 140 -5.17 -21.88 2.97
CA GLU A 140 -4.64 -21.33 4.24
C GLU A 140 -3.12 -21.04 4.18
N ALA A 141 -2.40 -21.63 3.21
CA ALA A 141 -0.99 -21.28 2.99
C ALA A 141 -0.80 -19.90 2.34
N HIS A 142 -1.87 -19.29 1.80
CA HIS A 142 -1.83 -17.95 1.28
C HIS A 142 -1.86 -16.93 2.43
N PRO A 143 -0.86 -16.03 2.57
CA PRO A 143 -0.74 -15.16 3.75
C PRO A 143 -1.94 -14.23 3.95
N GLY A 144 -2.59 -13.76 2.88
CA GLY A 144 -3.79 -12.94 2.97
C GLY A 144 -5.01 -13.74 3.43
N VAL A 145 -5.15 -15.00 3.00
CA VAL A 145 -6.21 -15.91 3.47
C VAL A 145 -6.00 -16.22 4.95
N GLN A 146 -4.78 -16.58 5.33
CA GLN A 146 -4.44 -16.83 6.73
C GLN A 146 -4.80 -15.63 7.62
N ALA A 147 -4.42 -14.42 7.22
CA ALA A 147 -4.71 -13.20 7.97
C ALA A 147 -6.22 -12.98 8.17
N VAL A 148 -7.05 -13.25 7.15
CA VAL A 148 -8.51 -13.14 7.26
C VAL A 148 -9.10 -14.22 8.19
N LEU A 149 -8.59 -15.45 8.12
CA LEU A 149 -9.07 -16.54 8.96
C LEU A 149 -8.66 -16.42 10.45
N GLU A 150 -7.57 -15.69 10.73
CA GLU A 150 -7.11 -15.37 12.09
C GLU A 150 -7.84 -14.15 12.69
N GLU A 151 -8.62 -13.41 11.90
CA GLU A 151 -9.45 -12.30 12.39
C GLU A 151 -10.72 -12.82 13.11
N GLY A 152 -11.34 -11.96 13.93
CA GLY A 152 -12.58 -12.28 14.62
C GLY A 152 -13.77 -12.54 13.70
N HIS A 153 -14.76 -13.25 14.23
CA HIS A 153 -15.95 -13.68 13.46
C HIS A 153 -16.98 -12.60 13.21
N TRP A 154 -16.86 -11.43 13.83
CA TRP A 154 -17.80 -10.33 13.72
C TRP A 154 -17.14 -9.11 13.12
N LEU A 155 -17.87 -8.44 12.23
CA LEU A 155 -17.43 -7.19 11.63
C LEU A 155 -18.24 -6.00 12.18
N VAL A 156 -17.52 -4.91 12.48
CA VAL A 156 -18.08 -3.64 12.94
C VAL A 156 -17.97 -2.64 11.80
N GLY A 157 -19.11 -2.16 11.32
CA GLY A 157 -19.15 -1.14 10.25
C GLY A 157 -19.67 0.20 10.76
N GLY A 158 -19.08 1.27 10.24
CA GLY A 158 -19.51 2.64 10.52
C GLY A 158 -18.37 3.66 10.42
N PRO A 159 -18.70 4.96 10.46
CA PRO A 159 -17.72 6.04 10.33
C PRO A 159 -16.82 6.16 11.57
N ILE A 160 -15.57 6.58 11.34
CA ILE A 160 -14.59 6.75 12.42
C ILE A 160 -14.27 8.21 12.68
N HIS A 161 -13.81 8.50 13.90
CA HIS A 161 -13.30 9.78 14.36
C HIS A 161 -11.93 9.55 14.97
N VAL A 162 -10.86 10.07 14.35
CA VAL A 162 -9.49 9.68 14.67
C VAL A 162 -8.74 10.77 15.40
N LEU A 163 -8.13 10.42 16.51
CA LEU A 163 -7.37 11.30 17.40
C LEU A 163 -5.88 11.28 17.10
N THR A 164 -5.36 10.11 16.79
CA THR A 164 -3.97 9.90 16.37
C THR A 164 -3.88 8.73 15.42
N VAL A 165 -2.94 8.78 14.50
CA VAL A 165 -2.64 7.68 13.55
C VAL A 165 -1.34 6.97 13.92
N THR A 166 -0.61 7.49 14.91
CA THR A 166 0.70 6.98 15.29
C THR A 166 0.63 6.43 16.70
N PRO A 167 0.94 5.16 16.94
CA PRO A 167 1.12 4.59 18.27
C PRO A 167 2.19 5.36 19.07
N GLU A 168 2.00 5.50 20.39
CA GLU A 168 2.93 6.28 21.25
C GLU A 168 4.31 5.63 21.39
N HIS A 169 4.41 4.32 21.15
CA HIS A 169 5.57 3.51 21.50
C HIS A 169 6.38 2.98 20.32
N GLU A 170 6.18 3.52 19.11
CA GLU A 170 7.08 3.26 17.96
C GLU A 170 8.00 4.46 17.71
N PRO A 171 9.03 4.70 18.54
CA PRO A 171 10.01 5.76 18.27
C PRO A 171 10.97 5.28 17.20
N GLY A 172 11.03 5.95 16.08
CA GLY A 172 12.10 5.85 15.08
C GLY A 172 11.72 5.33 13.71
N GLU A 173 10.68 4.51 13.56
CA GLU A 173 10.26 3.97 12.24
C GLU A 173 9.08 4.74 11.61
N GLN A 174 8.78 5.92 12.11
CA GLN A 174 7.60 6.67 11.65
C GLN A 174 7.81 7.36 10.31
N PHE A 175 9.03 7.48 9.83
CA PHE A 175 9.40 8.15 8.57
C PHE A 175 8.70 9.51 8.40
N THR A 176 8.69 10.32 9.47
CA THR A 176 7.85 11.52 9.60
C THR A 176 8.06 12.50 8.44
N GLU A 177 9.30 12.62 7.95
CA GLU A 177 9.63 13.49 6.82
C GLU A 177 9.04 13.02 5.49
N HIS A 178 8.74 11.71 5.38
CA HIS A 178 8.20 11.07 4.19
C HIS A 178 6.72 10.65 4.35
N ARG A 179 6.13 10.85 5.54
CA ARG A 179 4.74 10.43 5.83
C ARG A 179 3.75 11.53 5.49
N LEU A 180 3.57 11.79 4.19
CA LEU A 180 2.66 12.82 3.70
C LEU A 180 1.26 12.26 3.46
N ALA A 181 0.23 13.02 3.86
CA ALA A 181 -1.15 12.69 3.52
C ALA A 181 -1.46 13.03 2.04
N PRO A 182 -2.56 12.50 1.46
CA PRO A 182 -2.99 12.84 0.10
C PRO A 182 -3.13 14.34 -0.17
N ALA A 183 -3.62 15.11 0.79
CA ALA A 183 -3.73 16.56 0.66
C ALA A 183 -2.36 17.23 0.51
N ASP A 184 -1.35 16.76 1.24
CA ASP A 184 0.01 17.33 1.23
C ASP A 184 0.73 17.01 -0.09
N THR A 185 0.63 15.76 -0.58
CA THR A 185 1.22 15.40 -1.88
C THR A 185 0.59 16.15 -3.04
N ARG A 186 -0.74 16.34 -3.03
CA ARG A 186 -1.44 17.17 -4.00
C ARG A 186 -0.98 18.61 -3.98
N ALA A 187 -0.80 19.19 -2.79
CA ALA A 187 -0.25 20.55 -2.64
C ALA A 187 1.17 20.63 -3.18
N ALA A 188 2.03 19.64 -2.86
CA ALA A 188 3.40 19.58 -3.35
C ALA A 188 3.50 19.43 -4.88
N PHE A 189 2.61 18.66 -5.50
CA PHE A 189 2.56 18.53 -6.96
C PHE A 189 2.13 19.85 -7.62
N ALA A 190 1.12 20.53 -7.04
CA ALA A 190 0.66 21.83 -7.53
C ALA A 190 1.77 22.89 -7.40
N GLU A 191 2.50 22.95 -6.29
CA GLU A 191 3.63 23.85 -6.08
C GLU A 191 4.76 23.63 -7.10
N ARG A 192 5.06 22.37 -7.43
CA ARG A 192 6.05 21.99 -8.45
C ARG A 192 5.54 22.18 -9.88
N GLY A 193 4.26 22.50 -10.07
CA GLY A 193 3.64 22.64 -11.38
C GLY A 193 3.45 21.32 -12.13
N TRP A 194 3.50 20.17 -11.42
CA TRP A 194 3.28 18.85 -12.02
C TRP A 194 1.80 18.63 -12.31
N LYS A 195 1.48 18.31 -13.56
CA LYS A 195 0.13 17.98 -14.03
C LYS A 195 -0.07 16.47 -14.18
N THR A 196 1.02 15.78 -14.53
CA THR A 196 1.07 14.35 -14.70
C THR A 196 2.10 13.77 -13.76
N VAL A 197 1.70 12.79 -12.95
CA VAL A 197 2.57 12.12 -11.96
C VAL A 197 2.43 10.62 -12.13
N ALA A 198 3.55 9.93 -12.32
CA ALA A 198 3.60 8.47 -12.23
C ALA A 198 3.91 8.06 -10.80
N ALA A 199 3.30 6.98 -10.31
CA ALA A 199 3.69 6.39 -9.03
C ALA A 199 4.26 5.00 -9.20
N PHE A 200 5.29 4.73 -8.40
CA PHE A 200 5.87 3.41 -8.23
C PHE A 200 5.66 2.92 -6.80
N GLN A 201 4.91 1.82 -6.65
CA GLN A 201 4.72 1.13 -5.38
C GLN A 201 5.71 -0.02 -5.25
N THR A 202 6.30 -0.16 -4.08
CA THR A 202 7.21 -1.26 -3.79
C THR A 202 7.23 -1.59 -2.29
N ARG A 203 7.59 -2.83 -1.97
CA ARG A 203 7.98 -3.28 -0.63
C ARG A 203 9.41 -3.85 -0.64
N ASN A 204 10.13 -3.64 -1.72
CA ASN A 204 11.49 -4.12 -1.92
C ASN A 204 12.40 -2.95 -2.30
N PRO A 205 13.71 -3.04 -2.10
CA PRO A 205 14.66 -2.08 -2.67
C PRO A 205 14.50 -1.91 -4.17
N ILE A 206 14.74 -0.71 -4.68
CA ILE A 206 14.70 -0.43 -6.11
C ILE A 206 15.98 -0.98 -6.76
N HIS A 207 15.83 -2.05 -7.52
CA HIS A 207 16.88 -2.59 -8.38
C HIS A 207 16.79 -2.02 -9.80
N ARG A 208 17.75 -2.38 -10.67
CA ARG A 208 17.88 -1.86 -12.04
C ARG A 208 16.61 -1.99 -12.89
N ALA A 209 15.88 -3.10 -12.75
CA ALA A 209 14.60 -3.29 -13.45
C ALA A 209 13.55 -2.27 -13.00
N HIS A 210 13.43 -2.05 -11.69
CA HIS A 210 12.50 -1.04 -11.14
C HIS A 210 12.91 0.38 -11.52
N GLU A 211 14.21 0.70 -11.43
CA GLU A 211 14.75 1.99 -11.89
C GLU A 211 14.41 2.26 -13.36
N TYR A 212 14.52 1.24 -14.21
CA TYR A 212 14.18 1.33 -15.63
C TYR A 212 12.70 1.70 -15.84
N LEU A 213 11.77 1.00 -15.16
CA LEU A 213 10.33 1.29 -15.26
C LEU A 213 10.01 2.72 -14.77
N CYS A 214 10.61 3.12 -13.65
CA CYS A 214 10.47 4.46 -13.11
C CYS A 214 10.94 5.53 -14.10
N LYS A 215 12.11 5.35 -14.71
CA LYS A 215 12.66 6.29 -15.71
C LYS A 215 11.85 6.33 -17.00
N CYS A 216 11.37 5.20 -17.48
CA CYS A 216 10.45 5.17 -18.61
C CYS A 216 9.16 5.96 -18.33
N SER A 217 8.66 5.91 -17.10
CA SER A 217 7.49 6.67 -16.69
C SER A 217 7.78 8.16 -16.57
N GLN A 218 8.99 8.56 -16.16
CA GLN A 218 9.42 9.97 -16.11
C GLN A 218 9.58 10.61 -17.49
N GLU A 219 9.75 9.83 -18.57
CA GLU A 219 9.77 10.37 -19.94
C GLU A 219 8.39 10.89 -20.39
N ILE A 220 7.31 10.39 -19.81
CA ILE A 220 5.93 10.71 -20.20
C ILE A 220 5.15 11.49 -19.13
N CYS A 221 5.70 11.63 -17.91
CA CYS A 221 5.06 12.36 -16.82
C CYS A 221 5.95 13.50 -16.32
N ASP A 222 5.35 14.54 -15.73
CA ASP A 222 6.07 15.67 -15.14
C ASP A 222 6.86 15.25 -13.90
N GLY A 223 6.32 14.33 -13.09
CA GLY A 223 6.92 13.86 -11.86
C GLY A 223 6.77 12.37 -11.63
N LEU A 224 7.62 11.85 -10.74
CA LEU A 224 7.58 10.48 -10.24
C LEU A 224 7.40 10.50 -8.72
N LEU A 225 6.40 9.79 -8.23
CA LEU A 225 6.22 9.49 -6.82
C LEU A 225 6.74 8.08 -6.55
N ILE A 226 7.84 7.95 -5.83
CA ILE A 226 8.27 6.69 -5.21
C ILE A 226 7.50 6.57 -3.91
N HIS A 227 6.63 5.55 -3.82
CA HIS A 227 5.64 5.44 -2.75
C HIS A 227 5.67 4.02 -2.15
N PRO A 228 6.73 3.70 -1.38
CA PRO A 228 6.87 2.39 -0.76
C PRO A 228 5.84 2.16 0.34
N LEU A 229 5.42 0.91 0.48
CA LEU A 229 4.59 0.44 1.58
C LEU A 229 5.49 0.21 2.81
N VAL A 230 5.12 0.81 3.94
CA VAL A 230 5.88 0.71 5.21
C VAL A 230 5.04 0.17 6.37
N GLY A 231 3.74 -0.10 6.18
CA GLY A 231 2.92 -0.82 7.14
C GLY A 231 3.33 -2.29 7.26
N GLU A 232 2.49 -3.08 7.89
CA GLU A 232 2.77 -4.50 8.15
C GLU A 232 3.10 -5.28 6.88
N THR A 233 4.18 -6.06 6.93
CA THR A 233 4.64 -6.98 5.89
C THR A 233 4.98 -8.34 6.48
N LYS A 234 5.07 -9.37 5.63
CA LYS A 234 5.36 -10.74 6.09
C LYS A 234 6.78 -10.87 6.66
N PRO A 235 7.00 -11.84 7.57
CA PRO A 235 8.33 -12.19 8.05
C PRO A 235 9.31 -12.50 6.92
N GLY A 236 10.55 -12.00 7.04
CA GLY A 236 11.64 -12.19 6.07
C GLY A 236 11.66 -11.17 4.93
N ASP A 237 10.77 -10.17 4.90
CA ASP A 237 10.96 -8.98 4.07
C ASP A 237 12.06 -8.09 4.68
N ILE A 238 12.77 -7.32 3.83
CA ILE A 238 13.79 -6.38 4.30
C ILE A 238 13.13 -5.30 5.15
N PRO A 239 13.68 -4.95 6.34
CA PRO A 239 13.11 -3.94 7.22
C PRO A 239 12.86 -2.59 6.54
N ALA A 240 11.84 -1.87 7.00
CA ALA A 240 11.40 -0.64 6.36
C ALA A 240 12.48 0.46 6.37
N ASP A 241 13.24 0.59 7.45
CA ASP A 241 14.35 1.54 7.61
C ASP A 241 15.46 1.29 6.58
N VAL A 242 15.86 0.02 6.39
CA VAL A 242 16.85 -0.38 5.38
C VAL A 242 16.34 -0.11 3.97
N ARG A 243 15.06 -0.39 3.72
CA ARG A 243 14.43 -0.08 2.42
C ARG A 243 14.41 1.42 2.15
N MET A 244 14.09 2.24 3.16
CA MET A 244 14.10 3.70 3.03
C MET A 244 15.50 4.23 2.70
N GLN A 245 16.56 3.75 3.37
CA GLN A 245 17.93 4.08 3.02
C GLN A 245 18.26 3.73 1.56
N CYS A 246 17.80 2.56 1.09
CA CYS A 246 17.96 2.17 -0.32
C CYS A 246 17.25 3.15 -1.27
N TYR A 247 16.04 3.62 -0.92
CA TYR A 247 15.30 4.57 -1.77
C TYR A 247 15.95 5.94 -1.80
N GLU A 248 16.37 6.47 -0.67
CA GLU A 248 17.10 7.74 -0.57
C GLU A 248 18.40 7.68 -1.37
N THR A 249 19.19 6.60 -1.19
CA THR A 249 20.43 6.37 -1.91
C THR A 249 20.25 6.34 -3.42
N ILE A 250 19.26 5.59 -3.92
CA ILE A 250 19.05 5.51 -5.37
C ILE A 250 18.51 6.81 -5.96
N ILE A 251 17.68 7.54 -5.20
CA ILE A 251 17.16 8.85 -5.62
C ILE A 251 18.31 9.85 -5.74
N GLU A 252 19.16 9.95 -4.72
CA GLU A 252 20.29 10.87 -4.70
C GLU A 252 21.24 10.66 -5.87
N HIS A 253 21.55 9.41 -6.22
CA HIS A 253 22.59 9.09 -7.20
C HIS A 253 22.06 8.92 -8.63
N TYR A 254 20.79 8.54 -8.81
CA TYR A 254 20.30 8.05 -10.10
C TYR A 254 19.01 8.66 -10.61
N PHE A 255 18.33 9.51 -9.81
CA PHE A 255 17.12 10.18 -10.23
C PHE A 255 17.30 11.71 -10.25
N VAL A 256 16.42 12.39 -10.99
CA VAL A 256 16.39 13.85 -11.04
C VAL A 256 15.60 14.34 -9.83
N ALA A 257 16.26 15.00 -8.88
CA ALA A 257 15.66 15.41 -7.60
C ALA A 257 14.40 16.28 -7.78
N ASP A 258 14.43 17.25 -8.71
CA ASP A 258 13.28 18.15 -8.96
C ASP A 258 12.09 17.43 -9.63
N ARG A 259 12.27 16.20 -10.09
CA ARG A 259 11.24 15.38 -10.76
C ARG A 259 10.89 14.11 -10.01
N THR A 260 11.43 13.94 -8.83
CA THR A 260 11.19 12.74 -8.00
C THR A 260 10.78 13.14 -6.60
N MET A 261 9.78 12.46 -6.06
CA MET A 261 9.32 12.64 -4.69
C MET A 261 9.23 11.26 -4.03
N LEU A 262 9.70 11.18 -2.78
CA LEU A 262 9.56 10.01 -1.93
C LEU A 262 8.53 10.31 -0.85
N THR A 263 7.52 9.47 -0.72
CA THR A 263 6.63 9.45 0.45
C THR A 263 6.23 8.02 0.77
N VAL A 264 5.90 7.74 2.01
CA VAL A 264 5.55 6.38 2.45
C VAL A 264 4.05 6.15 2.44
N MET A 265 3.64 4.91 2.19
CA MET A 265 2.27 4.45 2.32
C MET A 265 2.15 3.57 3.57
N PRO A 266 1.49 4.05 4.63
CA PRO A 266 1.38 3.33 5.91
C PRO A 266 0.27 2.26 5.87
N ALA A 267 0.12 1.56 4.77
CA ALA A 267 -0.86 0.49 4.60
C ALA A 267 -0.24 -0.88 4.88
N ALA A 268 -1.02 -1.80 5.40
CA ALA A 268 -0.66 -3.21 5.49
C ALA A 268 -0.77 -3.89 4.12
N MET A 269 0.14 -4.83 3.84
CA MET A 269 0.12 -5.63 2.62
C MET A 269 -0.93 -6.74 2.73
N ARG A 270 -1.76 -6.90 1.71
CA ARG A 270 -2.83 -7.92 1.69
C ARG A 270 -2.50 -9.16 0.86
N TYR A 271 -1.52 -9.07 -0.02
CA TYR A 271 -1.14 -10.13 -0.96
C TYR A 271 -2.27 -10.57 -1.91
N ALA A 272 -3.27 -9.69 -2.11
CA ALA A 272 -4.45 -9.96 -2.93
C ALA A 272 -4.24 -9.80 -4.45
N GLY A 273 -2.98 -9.73 -4.89
CA GLY A 273 -2.59 -9.72 -6.30
C GLY A 273 -3.37 -8.70 -7.14
N PRO A 274 -4.21 -9.17 -8.08
CA PRO A 274 -4.93 -8.29 -9.00
C PRO A 274 -5.81 -7.24 -8.30
N ARG A 275 -6.59 -7.62 -7.29
CA ARG A 275 -7.45 -6.67 -6.56
C ARG A 275 -6.62 -5.66 -5.78
N GLU A 276 -5.51 -6.07 -5.21
CA GLU A 276 -4.62 -5.14 -4.52
C GLU A 276 -3.92 -4.18 -5.49
N ALA A 277 -3.65 -4.58 -6.73
CA ALA A 277 -3.15 -3.66 -7.75
C ALA A 277 -4.14 -2.53 -8.05
N VAL A 278 -5.45 -2.84 -8.09
CA VAL A 278 -6.51 -1.81 -8.23
C VAL A 278 -6.59 -0.93 -6.98
N LEU A 279 -6.56 -1.52 -5.77
CA LEU A 279 -6.54 -0.74 -4.52
C LEU A 279 -5.36 0.22 -4.50
N HIS A 280 -4.17 -0.27 -4.84
CA HIS A 280 -2.96 0.56 -4.92
C HIS A 280 -3.09 1.70 -5.93
N ALA A 281 -3.76 1.48 -7.05
CA ALA A 281 -4.03 2.50 -8.06
C ALA A 281 -4.99 3.58 -7.53
N LEU A 282 -6.12 3.18 -6.93
CA LEU A 282 -7.11 4.10 -6.35
C LEU A 282 -6.53 4.93 -5.20
N VAL A 283 -5.73 4.30 -4.34
CA VAL A 283 -4.99 5.03 -3.30
C VAL A 283 -4.11 6.11 -3.92
N ARG A 284 -3.32 5.79 -4.97
CA ARG A 284 -2.46 6.77 -5.63
C ARG A 284 -3.26 7.87 -6.33
N GLN A 285 -4.45 7.55 -6.87
CA GLN A 285 -5.39 8.56 -7.36
C GLN A 285 -5.74 9.57 -6.25
N ASN A 286 -5.99 9.10 -5.03
CA ASN A 286 -6.24 9.97 -3.88
C ASN A 286 -5.03 10.85 -3.55
N TYR A 287 -3.80 10.34 -3.69
CA TYR A 287 -2.57 11.11 -3.55
C TYR A 287 -2.30 12.10 -4.70
N GLY A 288 -3.15 12.12 -5.75
CA GLY A 288 -3.01 13.04 -6.89
C GLY A 288 -2.21 12.50 -8.08
N VAL A 289 -1.91 11.20 -8.05
CA VAL A 289 -1.18 10.50 -9.12
C VAL A 289 -2.11 10.25 -10.30
N THR A 290 -1.60 10.47 -11.51
CA THR A 290 -2.33 10.30 -12.78
C THR A 290 -2.00 8.99 -13.49
N HIS A 291 -0.83 8.42 -13.21
CA HIS A 291 -0.34 7.20 -13.86
C HIS A 291 0.23 6.25 -12.80
N PHE A 292 -0.15 4.99 -12.84
CA PHE A 292 0.32 4.01 -11.87
C PHE A 292 1.08 2.88 -12.55
N ILE A 293 2.33 2.63 -12.12
CA ILE A 293 3.17 1.57 -12.66
C ILE A 293 2.66 0.23 -12.14
N VAL A 294 2.12 -0.58 -13.04
CA VAL A 294 1.70 -1.96 -12.76
C VAL A 294 2.71 -2.91 -13.40
N GLY A 295 3.56 -3.45 -12.56
CA GLY A 295 4.55 -4.44 -12.97
C GLY A 295 3.93 -5.81 -13.19
N ARG A 296 4.76 -6.74 -13.66
CA ARG A 296 4.46 -8.16 -13.64
C ARG A 296 4.24 -8.60 -12.19
N ASP A 297 3.23 -9.43 -11.95
CA ASP A 297 3.03 -10.07 -10.65
C ASP A 297 2.88 -9.08 -9.48
N HIS A 298 2.19 -7.95 -9.76
CA HIS A 298 2.00 -6.88 -8.80
C HIS A 298 1.17 -7.38 -7.60
N ALA A 299 1.69 -7.16 -6.38
CA ALA A 299 1.08 -7.57 -5.12
C ALA A 299 0.79 -9.08 -5.01
N GLY A 300 1.40 -9.89 -5.86
CA GLY A 300 1.27 -11.34 -5.83
C GLY A 300 2.14 -11.99 -4.76
N VAL A 301 1.84 -13.25 -4.51
CA VAL A 301 2.62 -14.15 -3.65
C VAL A 301 2.58 -15.57 -4.23
N GLY A 302 3.68 -16.30 -4.16
CA GLY A 302 3.78 -17.66 -4.71
C GLY A 302 3.32 -17.72 -6.17
N ASP A 303 2.56 -18.75 -6.51
CA ASP A 303 2.02 -18.99 -7.86
C ASP A 303 0.48 -18.86 -7.90
N TYR A 304 -0.12 -18.13 -6.92
CA TYR A 304 -1.58 -18.00 -6.82
C TYR A 304 -2.20 -17.17 -7.95
N TYR A 305 -1.44 -16.28 -8.57
CA TYR A 305 -1.92 -15.38 -9.62
C TYR A 305 -1.14 -15.55 -10.91
N GLY A 306 -1.80 -15.32 -12.04
CA GLY A 306 -1.13 -15.27 -13.33
C GLY A 306 -0.24 -14.04 -13.46
N THR A 307 0.85 -14.19 -14.21
CA THR A 307 1.91 -13.18 -14.37
C THR A 307 1.41 -11.77 -14.69
N TYR A 308 0.32 -11.66 -15.45
CA TYR A 308 -0.25 -10.37 -15.89
C TYR A 308 -1.66 -10.10 -15.34
N ASP A 309 -2.16 -10.92 -14.45
CA ASP A 309 -3.52 -10.78 -13.90
C ASP A 309 -3.73 -9.41 -13.24
N ALA A 310 -2.70 -8.90 -12.55
CA ALA A 310 -2.71 -7.57 -11.95
C ALA A 310 -2.78 -6.41 -12.98
N GLN A 311 -2.38 -6.67 -14.23
CA GLN A 311 -2.55 -5.71 -15.34
C GLN A 311 -3.90 -5.88 -16.03
N ASN A 312 -4.38 -7.12 -16.17
CA ASN A 312 -5.60 -7.44 -16.89
C ASN A 312 -6.85 -7.05 -16.12
N ILE A 313 -6.82 -7.08 -14.78
CA ILE A 313 -7.97 -6.73 -13.94
C ILE A 313 -8.50 -5.30 -14.19
N PHE A 314 -7.64 -4.37 -14.63
CA PHE A 314 -8.09 -3.02 -14.98
C PHE A 314 -9.05 -3.00 -16.17
N ASP A 315 -9.07 -4.03 -16.99
CA ASP A 315 -9.99 -4.18 -18.13
C ASP A 315 -11.41 -4.59 -17.68
N GLU A 316 -11.61 -4.88 -16.37
CA GLU A 316 -12.95 -5.13 -15.75
C GLU A 316 -13.68 -3.82 -15.36
N PHE A 317 -13.02 -2.67 -15.52
CA PHE A 317 -13.59 -1.35 -15.27
C PHE A 317 -13.87 -0.63 -16.58
N GLU A 318 -14.93 0.15 -16.61
CA GLU A 318 -15.26 0.97 -17.78
C GLU A 318 -14.25 2.13 -17.95
N ASP A 319 -14.14 2.65 -19.17
CA ASP A 319 -13.28 3.78 -19.48
C ASP A 319 -13.63 5.00 -18.61
N GLY A 320 -12.65 5.45 -17.83
CA GLY A 320 -12.81 6.61 -16.94
C GLY A 320 -13.43 6.29 -15.56
N GLU A 321 -13.81 5.06 -15.30
CA GLU A 321 -14.30 4.63 -13.99
C GLU A 321 -13.19 4.68 -12.94
N ILE A 322 -11.97 4.25 -13.31
CA ILE A 322 -10.74 4.50 -12.55
C ILE A 322 -10.04 5.69 -13.21
N GLY A 323 -9.83 6.77 -12.45
CA GLY A 323 -9.24 7.99 -13.00
C GLY A 323 -7.75 7.87 -13.32
N VAL A 324 -7.02 7.02 -12.59
CA VAL A 324 -5.58 6.81 -12.80
C VAL A 324 -5.34 5.83 -13.95
N THR A 325 -4.39 6.17 -14.83
CA THR A 325 -4.00 5.32 -15.97
C THR A 325 -2.99 4.26 -15.55
N PRO A 326 -3.28 2.95 -15.66
CA PRO A 326 -2.31 1.89 -15.38
C PRO A 326 -1.24 1.84 -16.47
N LEU A 327 0.03 1.97 -16.10
CA LEU A 327 1.17 1.75 -16.97
C LEU A 327 1.56 0.27 -16.93
N LYS A 328 1.08 -0.51 -17.88
CA LYS A 328 1.25 -1.97 -17.99
C LYS A 328 2.62 -2.32 -18.58
N PHE A 329 3.64 -2.44 -17.73
CA PHE A 329 5.01 -2.74 -18.14
C PHE A 329 5.28 -4.24 -18.27
N GLU A 330 6.18 -4.58 -19.21
CA GLU A 330 6.77 -5.92 -19.35
C GLU A 330 7.88 -6.17 -18.32
N HIS A 331 8.23 -7.45 -18.18
CA HIS A 331 9.40 -7.83 -17.39
C HIS A 331 10.68 -7.25 -17.99
N ALA A 332 11.35 -6.40 -17.24
CA ALA A 332 12.63 -5.84 -17.63
C ALA A 332 13.79 -6.68 -17.08
N ALA A 333 14.81 -6.85 -17.90
CA ALA A 333 16.02 -7.58 -17.57
C ALA A 333 17.26 -6.92 -18.20
N TRP A 334 18.43 -7.19 -17.65
CA TRP A 334 19.68 -6.76 -18.26
C TRP A 334 20.00 -7.59 -19.50
N SER A 335 20.33 -6.92 -20.60
CA SER A 335 20.83 -7.55 -21.82
C SER A 335 22.34 -7.33 -21.96
N ASN A 336 23.09 -8.42 -22.08
CA ASN A 336 24.54 -8.35 -22.31
C ASN A 336 24.87 -7.75 -23.68
N LYS A 337 24.02 -7.97 -24.67
CA LYS A 337 24.19 -7.38 -25.99
C LYS A 337 23.85 -5.91 -26.06
N ALA A 338 22.75 -5.50 -25.42
CA ALA A 338 22.37 -4.08 -25.37
C ALA A 338 23.20 -3.29 -24.35
N GLN A 339 23.89 -3.96 -23.41
CA GLN A 339 24.59 -3.36 -22.26
C GLN A 339 23.65 -2.43 -21.46
N GLY A 340 22.41 -2.87 -21.26
CA GLY A 340 21.38 -2.09 -20.58
C GLY A 340 20.12 -2.87 -20.27
N MET A 341 19.18 -2.23 -19.57
CA MET A 341 17.88 -2.79 -19.29
C MET A 341 17.01 -2.82 -20.54
N VAL A 342 16.36 -3.95 -20.78
CA VAL A 342 15.46 -4.19 -21.91
C VAL A 342 14.23 -4.97 -21.46
N SER A 343 13.18 -4.94 -22.27
CA SER A 343 12.02 -5.83 -22.15
C SER A 343 11.72 -6.54 -23.46
N SER A 344 10.80 -7.50 -23.45
CA SER A 344 10.36 -8.18 -24.68
C SER A 344 9.72 -7.25 -25.70
N LYS A 345 9.24 -6.06 -25.27
CA LYS A 345 8.68 -5.01 -26.14
C LYS A 345 9.75 -4.09 -26.74
N THR A 346 10.92 -3.99 -26.11
CA THR A 346 11.95 -2.99 -26.48
C THR A 346 13.19 -3.58 -27.12
N PHE A 347 13.38 -4.92 -27.02
CA PHE A 347 14.55 -5.60 -27.56
C PHE A 347 14.23 -7.02 -28.03
N PRO A 348 14.82 -7.50 -29.14
CA PRO A 348 14.60 -8.86 -29.61
C PRO A 348 15.01 -9.92 -28.58
N LYS A 349 14.19 -10.96 -28.44
CA LYS A 349 14.52 -12.09 -27.58
C LYS A 349 15.71 -12.88 -28.12
N ILE A 350 16.82 -12.84 -27.39
CA ILE A 350 18.05 -13.57 -27.73
C ILE A 350 18.30 -14.59 -26.63
N GLN A 351 18.44 -15.84 -27.00
CA GLN A 351 18.65 -16.93 -26.04
C GLN A 351 19.97 -16.73 -25.27
N GLY A 352 19.92 -16.77 -23.96
CA GLY A 352 21.08 -16.63 -23.06
C GLY A 352 21.64 -15.20 -22.94
N ASP A 353 20.99 -14.19 -23.53
CA ASP A 353 21.44 -12.79 -23.44
C ASP A 353 20.95 -12.06 -22.19
N GLN A 354 19.73 -12.35 -21.77
CA GLN A 354 19.10 -11.65 -20.65
C GLN A 354 19.47 -12.28 -19.31
N ILE A 355 19.87 -11.44 -18.36
CA ILE A 355 20.16 -11.84 -16.97
C ILE A 355 18.93 -11.56 -16.11
N PHE A 356 18.42 -12.63 -15.47
CA PHE A 356 17.34 -12.59 -14.50
C PHE A 356 17.90 -13.01 -13.14
N LEU A 357 17.64 -12.20 -12.12
CA LEU A 357 17.89 -12.56 -10.73
C LEU A 357 16.56 -12.52 -9.98
N SER A 358 16.29 -13.57 -9.21
CA SER A 358 15.14 -13.61 -8.30
C SER A 358 15.50 -12.93 -6.98
N GLY A 359 14.50 -12.42 -6.26
CA GLY A 359 14.70 -11.89 -4.91
C GLY A 359 15.31 -12.93 -3.96
N THR A 360 15.01 -14.23 -4.16
CA THR A 360 15.61 -15.34 -3.41
C THR A 360 17.11 -15.40 -3.64
N LYS A 361 17.57 -15.34 -4.91
CA LYS A 361 18.99 -15.38 -5.23
C LYS A 361 19.76 -14.16 -4.69
N VAL A 362 19.10 -13.01 -4.64
CA VAL A 362 19.69 -11.81 -4.03
C VAL A 362 19.85 -11.99 -2.53
N ARG A 363 18.86 -12.53 -1.83
CA ARG A 363 18.97 -12.83 -0.40
C ARG A 363 20.11 -13.81 -0.12
N GLU A 364 20.22 -14.91 -0.87
CA GLU A 364 21.33 -15.86 -0.75
C GLU A 364 22.69 -15.17 -0.88
N LEU A 365 22.86 -14.23 -1.85
CA LEU A 365 24.11 -13.48 -2.00
C LEU A 365 24.39 -12.58 -0.80
N LEU A 366 23.35 -11.90 -0.27
CA LEU A 366 23.48 -11.05 0.91
C LEU A 366 23.83 -11.86 2.16
N ASP A 367 23.20 -13.02 2.36
CA ASP A 367 23.47 -13.94 3.48
C ASP A 367 24.91 -14.48 3.42
N GLU A 368 25.48 -14.64 2.22
CA GLU A 368 26.89 -14.99 2.00
C GLU A 368 27.86 -13.78 2.08
N GLY A 369 27.35 -12.58 2.38
CA GLY A 369 28.13 -11.34 2.37
C GLY A 369 28.62 -10.92 0.97
N GLN A 370 27.94 -11.41 -0.08
CA GLN A 370 28.30 -11.13 -1.47
C GLN A 370 27.45 -10.01 -2.05
N ARG A 371 28.09 -9.11 -2.79
CA ARG A 371 27.41 -8.02 -3.49
C ARG A 371 26.61 -8.55 -4.67
N PRO A 372 25.29 -8.19 -4.80
CA PRO A 372 24.57 -8.44 -6.04
C PRO A 372 25.26 -7.80 -7.24
N PRO A 373 25.22 -8.45 -8.43
CA PRO A 373 25.87 -7.91 -9.62
C PRO A 373 25.32 -6.55 -10.03
N ALA A 374 26.17 -5.70 -10.61
CA ALA A 374 25.81 -4.33 -11.03
C ALA A 374 24.72 -4.29 -12.12
N GLU A 375 24.51 -5.37 -12.84
CA GLU A 375 23.42 -5.59 -13.79
C GLU A 375 22.06 -5.73 -13.12
N PHE A 376 22.05 -6.10 -11.83
CA PHE A 376 20.84 -6.27 -11.03
C PHE A 376 20.57 -5.09 -10.09
N SER A 377 21.58 -4.64 -9.33
CA SER A 377 21.46 -3.55 -8.37
C SER A 377 22.55 -2.51 -8.55
N ARG A 378 22.24 -1.25 -8.27
CA ARG A 378 23.25 -0.20 -8.22
C ARG A 378 24.23 -0.46 -7.07
N PRO A 379 25.53 -0.19 -7.27
CA PRO A 379 26.55 -0.47 -6.24
C PRO A 379 26.21 0.14 -4.88
N GLU A 380 25.77 1.39 -4.86
CA GLU A 380 25.44 2.13 -3.65
C GLU A 380 24.25 1.52 -2.88
N VAL A 381 23.22 1.05 -3.60
CA VAL A 381 22.09 0.31 -3.00
C VAL A 381 22.55 -1.06 -2.49
N ALA A 382 23.44 -1.74 -3.22
CA ALA A 382 23.99 -3.01 -2.78
C ALA A 382 24.84 -2.87 -1.52
N ASP A 383 25.56 -1.73 -1.34
CA ASP A 383 26.35 -1.44 -0.16
C ASP A 383 25.46 -1.32 1.09
N VAL A 384 24.35 -0.58 1.02
CA VAL A 384 23.36 -0.50 2.12
C VAL A 384 22.85 -1.88 2.52
N LEU A 385 22.52 -2.73 1.54
CA LEU A 385 22.00 -4.08 1.81
C LEU A 385 23.06 -4.99 2.46
N ILE A 386 24.31 -4.91 2.04
CA ILE A 386 25.41 -5.70 2.62
C ILE A 386 25.71 -5.25 4.05
N GLU A 387 25.75 -3.94 4.30
CA GLU A 387 25.95 -3.40 5.65
C GLU A 387 24.87 -3.92 6.61
N TRP A 388 23.61 -3.87 6.20
CA TRP A 388 22.52 -4.43 6.97
C TRP A 388 22.67 -5.93 7.22
N ALA A 389 22.85 -6.75 6.17
CA ALA A 389 22.95 -8.20 6.29
C ALA A 389 24.12 -8.63 7.20
N THR A 390 25.26 -7.91 7.11
CA THR A 390 26.42 -8.15 7.94
C THR A 390 26.16 -7.81 9.41
N ALA A 391 25.45 -6.71 9.68
CA ALA A 391 25.09 -6.31 11.04
C ALA A 391 24.10 -7.30 11.68
N GLU A 392 23.11 -7.78 10.92
CA GLU A 392 22.13 -8.77 11.38
C GLU A 392 22.79 -10.12 11.68
N ALA A 393 23.70 -10.60 10.82
CA ALA A 393 24.47 -11.82 11.06
C ALA A 393 25.35 -11.71 12.33
N ALA A 394 25.92 -10.53 12.60
CA ALA A 394 26.70 -10.29 13.80
C ALA A 394 25.85 -10.24 15.09
N ALA A 395 24.59 -9.80 14.99
CA ALA A 395 23.65 -9.74 16.12
C ALA A 395 23.06 -11.10 16.49
N THR A 396 23.07 -12.06 15.55
CA THR A 396 22.53 -13.43 15.73
C THR A 396 23.59 -14.47 16.06
N ALA A 397 24.88 -14.13 16.00
CA ALA A 397 26.05 -14.98 16.32
C ALA A 397 26.49 -14.82 17.79
#